data_263c38fdef4f78cb5aceda24bbba651f
#
_entry.id   263c38fdef4f78cb5aceda24bbba651f
#
_cell.length_a   1.000
_cell.length_b   1.000
_cell.length_c   1.000
_cell.angle_alpha   90.00
_cell.angle_beta   90.00
_cell.angle_gamma   90.00
#
_symmetry.space_group_name_H-M   'P 1'
#
loop_
_entity.id
_entity.type
_entity.pdbx_description
1 polymer ?
#
loop_
_entity_poly.entity_id
_entity_poly.type
_entity_poly.pdbx_seq_one_letter_code
_entity_poly.pdbx_strand_id
1 'polypeptide(L)'
;MKIFFKHLTCLASILALAVCVGCSSGSDDPSNRKIYTLGANASGVIETLNNIANLTVVSRNANDLTAEYRAGFIQGKLQNKTIFSARDNAWDQAYLLDPSHSFPKQLGPTQAELMRAAAVLNSNYTAFLLYLKNPATDTLTAHHLKRLLFRMLGIYHGTLLQQPASLDYSGDWLPDGSYFSAAELALGYQTNSLTFMDIYFLNAYNDMMDVISSSMELTPLGGFDRPDKCSAFLKRSGSEVILTHNTWQGFLSQTMAQTIAVNGDLLTVNASTPGLIGSATDFGYNNKGVMFNETTHRASVLKAKADGLWIFWRATLAEQFSTSITDFFDAISLDNSGTYLNGYMLVDAKNNETGLVEMSYRCFIYYRSTGGPYTVSSKSMDGGVCSTDYDAEMVTADYLMGINYPASLQVSSDLKSTDNRPARRRQFKQLLPGVT
;
A
#
# COMPACT_ATOMS: atom_id res chain seq x y z
N MET A 1 -8.15 13.13 21.58
CA MET A 1 -8.99 11.96 21.85
C MET A 1 -10.50 12.21 21.72
N LYS A 2 -11.08 13.31 22.20
CA LYS A 2 -12.53 13.58 22.08
C LYS A 2 -13.06 13.77 20.64
N ILE A 3 -12.30 14.34 19.74
CA ILE A 3 -12.70 14.55 18.32
C ILE A 3 -12.64 13.23 17.55
N PHE A 4 -11.68 12.38 17.85
CA PHE A 4 -11.50 11.08 17.17
C PHE A 4 -12.62 10.08 17.54
N PHE A 5 -13.09 10.09 18.80
CA PHE A 5 -14.23 9.24 19.21
C PHE A 5 -15.56 9.69 18.59
N LYS A 6 -15.75 10.99 18.27
CA LYS A 6 -16.92 11.43 17.50
C LYS A 6 -16.93 10.88 16.07
N HIS A 7 -15.75 10.69 15.47
CA HIS A 7 -15.65 10.09 14.12
C HIS A 7 -15.77 8.56 14.18
N LEU A 8 -15.30 7.90 15.24
CA LEU A 8 -15.48 6.45 15.42
C LEU A 8 -16.97 6.10 15.69
N THR A 9 -17.69 6.92 16.43
CA THR A 9 -19.16 6.79 16.57
C THR A 9 -19.88 7.12 15.27
N CYS A 10 -19.35 8.03 14.44
CA CYS A 10 -19.86 8.26 13.10
C CYS A 10 -19.59 7.07 12.15
N LEU A 11 -18.44 6.38 12.31
CA LEU A 11 -18.15 5.15 11.56
C LEU A 11 -19.04 3.97 11.97
N ALA A 12 -19.37 3.83 13.25
CA ALA A 12 -20.40 2.87 13.71
C ALA A 12 -21.77 3.21 13.12
N SER A 13 -22.06 4.49 12.93
CA SER A 13 -23.27 4.98 12.24
C SER A 13 -23.23 4.75 10.74
N ILE A 14 -22.05 4.80 10.10
CA ILE A 14 -21.86 4.45 8.67
C ILE A 14 -22.03 2.93 8.49
N LEU A 15 -21.55 2.10 9.42
CA LEU A 15 -21.81 0.65 9.40
C LEU A 15 -23.32 0.35 9.62
N ALA A 16 -24.01 1.14 10.42
CA ALA A 16 -25.47 1.06 10.59
C ALA A 16 -26.23 1.59 9.35
N LEU A 17 -25.68 2.60 8.64
CA LEU A 17 -26.29 3.13 7.41
C LEU A 17 -26.17 2.14 6.23
N ALA A 18 -25.17 1.28 6.20
CA ALA A 18 -25.07 0.22 5.19
C ALA A 18 -26.18 -0.85 5.35
N VAL A 19 -26.86 -0.89 6.50
CA VAL A 19 -27.99 -1.78 6.80
C VAL A 19 -29.34 -1.07 6.66
N CYS A 20 -29.37 0.26 6.72
CA CYS A 20 -30.58 1.07 6.53
C CYS A 20 -30.64 1.67 5.11
N VAL A 21 -30.92 0.86 4.11
CA VAL A 21 -31.39 1.34 2.81
C VAL A 21 -32.82 1.83 3.00
N GLY A 22 -33.00 3.09 3.46
CA GLY A 22 -34.33 3.56 3.60
C GLY A 22 -34.56 4.97 4.14
N CYS A 23 -33.58 5.70 4.63
CA CYS A 23 -33.79 7.06 5.12
C CYS A 23 -32.58 7.96 4.85
N SER A 24 -32.60 8.74 3.78
CA SER A 24 -31.88 10.00 3.75
C SER A 24 -32.67 11.04 2.99
N SER A 25 -33.08 12.09 3.70
CA SER A 25 -33.60 13.33 3.13
C SER A 25 -32.43 14.29 2.91
N GLY A 26 -31.64 14.03 1.91
CA GLY A 26 -30.64 14.91 1.35
C GLY A 26 -30.74 14.80 -0.15
N SER A 27 -30.62 15.89 -0.89
CA SER A 27 -30.64 15.91 -2.36
C SER A 27 -29.40 15.18 -2.90
N ASP A 28 -29.39 13.85 -2.81
CA ASP A 28 -28.37 12.99 -3.40
C ASP A 28 -28.64 12.93 -4.91
N ASP A 29 -27.73 13.45 -5.70
CA ASP A 29 -27.74 13.22 -7.15
C ASP A 29 -27.43 11.72 -7.39
N PRO A 30 -28.42 10.90 -7.79
CA PRO A 30 -28.24 9.47 -7.97
C PRO A 30 -27.26 9.12 -9.10
N SER A 31 -26.84 10.09 -9.90
CA SER A 31 -25.88 9.90 -10.97
C SER A 31 -24.44 9.62 -10.48
N ASN A 32 -24.12 9.99 -9.24
CA ASN A 32 -22.76 9.90 -8.67
C ASN A 32 -22.56 8.73 -7.70
N ARG A 33 -23.59 7.86 -7.55
CA ARG A 33 -23.55 6.74 -6.61
C ARG A 33 -23.86 5.42 -7.30
N LYS A 34 -23.00 4.41 -7.12
CA LYS A 34 -23.23 3.03 -7.59
C LYS A 34 -23.19 2.09 -6.40
N ILE A 35 -24.15 1.19 -6.34
CA ILE A 35 -24.25 0.18 -5.29
C ILE A 35 -24.20 -1.20 -5.96
N TYR A 36 -23.50 -2.12 -5.33
CA TYR A 36 -23.49 -3.53 -5.71
C TYR A 36 -23.67 -4.39 -4.47
N THR A 37 -24.56 -5.37 -4.55
CA THR A 37 -24.86 -6.30 -3.45
C THR A 37 -24.67 -7.73 -3.92
N LEU A 38 -24.00 -8.54 -3.13
CA LEU A 38 -23.73 -9.95 -3.37
C LEU A 38 -24.36 -10.78 -2.25
N GLY A 39 -25.62 -11.17 -2.45
CA GLY A 39 -26.40 -11.81 -1.40
C GLY A 39 -26.63 -10.90 -0.18
N ALA A 40 -26.97 -11.50 0.97
CA ALA A 40 -27.24 -10.76 2.19
C ALA A 40 -25.97 -10.32 2.94
N ASN A 41 -24.81 -10.88 2.61
CA ASN A 41 -23.62 -10.81 3.45
C ASN A 41 -22.49 -9.97 2.88
N ALA A 42 -22.63 -9.45 1.67
CA ALA A 42 -21.61 -8.60 1.09
C ALA A 42 -22.22 -7.52 0.20
N SER A 43 -21.75 -6.29 0.36
CA SER A 43 -22.19 -5.13 -0.39
C SER A 43 -21.10 -4.09 -0.50
N GLY A 44 -21.21 -3.22 -1.49
CA GLY A 44 -20.33 -2.07 -1.61
C GLY A 44 -21.03 -0.91 -2.28
N VAL A 45 -20.47 0.26 -2.05
CA VAL A 45 -20.87 1.51 -2.67
C VAL A 45 -19.65 2.26 -3.15
N ILE A 46 -19.74 2.85 -4.33
CA ILE A 46 -18.80 3.87 -4.79
C ILE A 46 -19.59 5.15 -5.07
N GLU A 47 -19.12 6.24 -4.52
CA GLU A 47 -19.75 7.55 -4.67
C GLU A 47 -18.68 8.64 -4.77
N THR A 48 -19.02 9.79 -5.32
CA THR A 48 -18.12 10.93 -5.38
C THR A 48 -18.60 12.00 -4.40
N LEU A 49 -17.77 12.28 -3.39
CA LEU A 49 -18.00 13.31 -2.39
C LEU A 49 -16.90 14.37 -2.50
N ASN A 50 -17.28 15.63 -2.68
CA ASN A 50 -16.34 16.75 -2.83
C ASN A 50 -15.25 16.47 -3.91
N ASN A 51 -15.64 15.93 -5.04
CA ASN A 51 -14.77 15.53 -6.15
C ASN A 51 -13.77 14.39 -5.83
N ILE A 52 -13.93 13.71 -4.71
CA ILE A 52 -13.11 12.54 -4.34
C ILE A 52 -13.99 11.30 -4.44
N ALA A 53 -13.53 10.31 -5.19
CA ALA A 53 -14.18 9.00 -5.23
C ALA A 53 -14.00 8.30 -3.88
N ASN A 54 -15.09 7.76 -3.34
CA ASN A 54 -15.11 7.02 -2.08
C ASN A 54 -15.68 5.63 -2.35
N LEU A 55 -14.90 4.61 -2.08
CA LEU A 55 -15.33 3.22 -2.10
C LEU A 55 -15.51 2.71 -0.69
N THR A 56 -16.67 2.15 -0.41
CA THR A 56 -16.92 1.39 0.82
C THR A 56 -17.35 -0.02 0.47
N VAL A 57 -16.71 -1.03 1.02
CA VAL A 57 -17.06 -2.44 0.86
C VAL A 57 -17.18 -3.10 2.21
N VAL A 58 -18.26 -3.87 2.39
CA VAL A 58 -18.51 -4.70 3.58
C VAL A 58 -18.72 -6.13 3.13
N SER A 59 -18.04 -7.08 3.73
CA SER A 59 -18.20 -8.50 3.46
C SER A 59 -18.14 -9.33 4.73
N ARG A 60 -19.01 -10.33 4.84
CA ARG A 60 -19.09 -11.26 5.97
C ARG A 60 -19.23 -12.68 5.47
N ASN A 61 -18.47 -13.59 6.02
CA ASN A 61 -18.60 -15.03 5.81
C ASN A 61 -17.89 -15.78 6.93
N ALA A 62 -18.35 -16.97 7.29
CA ALA A 62 -17.69 -17.82 8.29
C ALA A 62 -16.25 -18.21 7.86
N ASN A 63 -16.00 -18.26 6.57
CA ASN A 63 -14.66 -18.46 6.02
C ASN A 63 -14.06 -17.11 5.61
N ASP A 64 -12.93 -16.73 6.22
CA ASP A 64 -12.25 -15.45 5.99
C ASP A 64 -11.79 -15.27 4.55
N LEU A 65 -11.30 -16.34 3.90
CA LEU A 65 -10.86 -16.27 2.50
C LEU A 65 -12.03 -15.99 1.56
N THR A 66 -13.19 -16.60 1.81
CA THR A 66 -14.42 -16.31 1.08
C THR A 66 -14.89 -14.86 1.32
N ALA A 67 -14.81 -14.38 2.55
CA ALA A 67 -15.18 -13.00 2.87
C ALA A 67 -14.28 -11.98 2.14
N GLU A 68 -12.96 -12.22 2.12
CA GLU A 68 -12.00 -11.39 1.40
C GLU A 68 -12.21 -11.44 -0.12
N TYR A 69 -12.41 -12.63 -0.66
CA TYR A 69 -12.71 -12.80 -2.08
C TYR A 69 -13.96 -12.02 -2.50
N ARG A 70 -15.04 -12.13 -1.73
CA ARG A 70 -16.29 -11.39 -2.00
C ARG A 70 -16.10 -9.88 -1.89
N ALA A 71 -15.32 -9.42 -0.91
CA ALA A 71 -14.94 -7.99 -0.82
C ALA A 71 -14.21 -7.52 -2.07
N GLY A 72 -13.20 -8.27 -2.52
CA GLY A 72 -12.49 -7.98 -3.77
C GLY A 72 -13.40 -8.01 -4.99
N PHE A 73 -14.29 -9.00 -5.08
CA PHE A 73 -15.24 -9.12 -6.19
C PHE A 73 -16.15 -7.88 -6.31
N ILE A 74 -16.68 -7.39 -5.19
CA ILE A 74 -17.49 -6.17 -5.17
C ILE A 74 -16.67 -4.96 -5.58
N GLN A 75 -15.43 -4.84 -5.07
CA GLN A 75 -14.50 -3.79 -5.48
C GLN A 75 -14.28 -3.82 -7.00
N GLY A 76 -13.96 -4.99 -7.57
CA GLY A 76 -13.77 -5.16 -9.01
C GLY A 76 -14.99 -4.77 -9.84
N LYS A 77 -16.20 -5.14 -9.38
CA LYS A 77 -17.47 -4.75 -10.04
C LYS A 77 -17.69 -3.26 -10.04
N LEU A 78 -17.49 -2.61 -8.90
CA LEU A 78 -17.72 -1.16 -8.74
C LEU A 78 -16.68 -0.33 -9.48
N GLN A 79 -15.43 -0.80 -9.52
CA GLN A 79 -14.29 -0.08 -10.08
C GLN A 79 -13.91 -0.53 -11.49
N ASN A 80 -14.60 -1.44 -12.12
CA ASN A 80 -14.20 -2.07 -13.39
C ASN A 80 -13.57 -1.07 -14.38
N LYS A 81 -14.29 -0.02 -14.75
CA LYS A 81 -13.81 0.98 -15.74
C LYS A 81 -12.57 1.73 -15.24
N THR A 82 -12.53 2.07 -13.97
CA THR A 82 -11.41 2.84 -13.40
C THR A 82 -10.16 1.98 -13.21
N ILE A 83 -10.30 0.66 -13.00
CA ILE A 83 -9.18 -0.29 -12.98
C ILE A 83 -8.53 -0.38 -14.36
N PHE A 84 -9.31 -0.42 -15.44
CA PHE A 84 -8.77 -0.35 -16.81
C PHE A 84 -7.92 0.92 -17.01
N SER A 85 -8.48 2.08 -16.64
CA SER A 85 -7.74 3.34 -16.77
C SER A 85 -6.49 3.35 -15.89
N ALA A 86 -6.54 2.78 -14.67
CA ALA A 86 -5.39 2.69 -13.79
C ALA A 86 -4.28 1.81 -14.39
N ARG A 87 -4.65 0.66 -15.00
CA ARG A 87 -3.71 -0.21 -15.72
C ARG A 87 -3.02 0.52 -16.87
N ASP A 88 -3.80 1.17 -17.73
CA ASP A 88 -3.27 1.87 -18.89
C ASP A 88 -2.34 3.00 -18.46
N ASN A 89 -2.74 3.79 -17.49
CA ASN A 89 -1.90 4.84 -16.90
C ASN A 89 -0.60 4.28 -16.28
N ALA A 90 -0.65 3.11 -15.63
CA ALA A 90 0.54 2.47 -15.07
C ALA A 90 1.50 2.04 -16.19
N TRP A 91 0.98 1.48 -17.30
CA TRP A 91 1.82 1.14 -18.46
C TRP A 91 2.44 2.38 -19.09
N ASP A 92 1.69 3.48 -19.22
CA ASP A 92 2.22 4.73 -19.77
C ASP A 92 3.32 5.35 -18.88
N GLN A 93 3.31 5.06 -17.58
CA GLN A 93 4.36 5.48 -16.64
C GLN A 93 5.54 4.50 -16.57
N ALA A 94 5.40 3.28 -17.07
CA ALA A 94 6.40 2.22 -16.95
C ALA A 94 7.55 2.36 -17.99
N TYR A 95 8.06 3.57 -18.20
CA TYR A 95 9.11 3.86 -19.20
C TYR A 95 10.45 3.18 -18.93
N LEU A 96 10.72 2.73 -17.70
CA LEU A 96 11.93 1.98 -17.36
C LEU A 96 11.94 0.56 -17.92
N LEU A 97 10.80 0.05 -18.36
CA LEU A 97 10.73 -1.28 -18.97
C LEU A 97 11.43 -1.33 -20.33
N ASP A 98 11.56 -0.20 -20.99
CA ASP A 98 12.36 -0.06 -22.22
C ASP A 98 13.11 1.29 -22.24
N PRO A 99 14.38 1.30 -21.82
CA PRO A 99 15.21 2.51 -21.79
C PRO A 99 15.48 3.13 -23.18
N SER A 100 15.21 2.39 -24.27
CA SER A 100 15.37 2.90 -25.64
C SER A 100 14.26 3.85 -26.05
N HIS A 101 13.17 3.91 -25.28
CA HIS A 101 12.08 4.82 -25.56
C HIS A 101 12.42 6.26 -25.19
N SER A 102 12.49 7.12 -26.21
CA SER A 102 12.48 8.57 -26.01
C SER A 102 11.08 9.06 -25.66
N PHE A 103 10.99 10.04 -24.77
CA PHE A 103 9.73 10.73 -24.50
C PHE A 103 9.29 11.60 -25.70
N PRO A 104 8.00 11.66 -26.08
CA PRO A 104 6.85 10.97 -25.51
C PRO A 104 6.76 9.51 -25.97
N LYS A 105 6.45 8.62 -24.99
CA LYS A 105 6.21 7.20 -25.26
C LYS A 105 5.01 7.03 -26.17
N GLN A 106 5.06 6.08 -27.10
CA GLN A 106 3.85 5.63 -27.79
C GLN A 106 2.86 5.05 -26.77
N LEU A 107 1.59 5.31 -26.93
CA LEU A 107 0.55 4.79 -26.05
C LEU A 107 0.62 3.26 -25.96
N GLY A 108 0.66 2.76 -24.75
CA GLY A 108 0.64 1.35 -24.42
C GLY A 108 2.01 0.66 -24.39
N PRO A 109 2.07 -0.56 -23.82
CA PRO A 109 3.30 -1.33 -23.69
C PRO A 109 3.69 -1.99 -25.01
N THR A 110 5.00 -2.08 -25.26
CA THR A 110 5.56 -2.93 -26.31
C THR A 110 5.54 -4.40 -25.88
N GLN A 111 5.67 -5.32 -26.84
CA GLN A 111 5.78 -6.75 -26.55
C GLN A 111 6.99 -7.07 -25.62
N ALA A 112 8.11 -6.38 -25.82
CA ALA A 112 9.29 -6.56 -24.98
C ALA A 112 9.03 -6.12 -23.51
N GLU A 113 8.33 -5.01 -23.33
CA GLU A 113 7.92 -4.54 -21.99
C GLU A 113 7.00 -5.54 -21.30
N LEU A 114 5.98 -6.04 -22.02
CA LEU A 114 5.07 -7.07 -21.50
C LEU A 114 5.81 -8.34 -21.09
N MET A 115 6.74 -8.82 -21.94
CA MET A 115 7.55 -10.02 -21.62
C MET A 115 8.44 -9.80 -20.38
N ARG A 116 9.07 -8.64 -20.25
CA ARG A 116 9.93 -8.33 -19.11
C ARG A 116 9.12 -8.23 -17.82
N ALA A 117 8.02 -7.50 -17.84
CA ALA A 117 7.13 -7.39 -16.71
C ALA A 117 6.60 -8.77 -16.27
N ALA A 118 6.10 -9.57 -17.21
CA ALA A 118 5.60 -10.91 -16.92
C ALA A 118 6.66 -11.81 -16.28
N ALA A 119 7.90 -11.78 -16.76
CA ALA A 119 8.98 -12.57 -16.19
C ALA A 119 9.27 -12.18 -14.74
N VAL A 120 9.35 -10.89 -14.43
CA VAL A 120 9.62 -10.39 -13.08
C VAL A 120 8.43 -10.66 -12.15
N LEU A 121 7.20 -10.39 -12.58
CA LEU A 121 5.99 -10.64 -11.80
C LEU A 121 5.80 -12.14 -11.51
N ASN A 122 6.02 -13.02 -12.52
CA ASN A 122 5.93 -14.46 -12.34
C ASN A 122 7.00 -14.98 -11.36
N SER A 123 8.23 -14.46 -11.45
CA SER A 123 9.30 -14.81 -10.51
C SER A 123 8.90 -14.47 -9.07
N ASN A 124 8.37 -13.25 -8.85
CA ASN A 124 7.94 -12.84 -7.52
C ASN A 124 6.73 -13.64 -7.03
N TYR A 125 5.72 -13.85 -7.89
CA TYR A 125 4.56 -14.64 -7.49
C TYR A 125 4.94 -16.08 -7.11
N THR A 126 5.87 -16.67 -7.82
CA THR A 126 6.41 -18.01 -7.49
C THR A 126 7.10 -17.99 -6.13
N ALA A 127 7.94 -16.98 -5.86
CA ALA A 127 8.59 -16.80 -4.55
C ALA A 127 7.56 -16.60 -3.43
N PHE A 128 6.52 -15.80 -3.69
CA PHE A 128 5.41 -15.60 -2.75
C PHE A 128 4.67 -16.91 -2.43
N LEU A 129 4.37 -17.74 -3.44
CA LEU A 129 3.73 -19.05 -3.21
C LEU A 129 4.62 -20.00 -2.42
N LEU A 130 5.94 -19.97 -2.66
CA LEU A 130 6.92 -20.74 -1.87
C LEU A 130 6.97 -20.25 -0.42
N TYR A 131 6.94 -18.93 -0.21
CA TYR A 131 6.87 -18.34 1.12
C TYR A 131 5.62 -18.82 1.90
N LEU A 132 4.44 -18.81 1.26
CA LEU A 132 3.20 -19.30 1.88
C LEU A 132 3.23 -20.79 2.24
N LYS A 133 3.98 -21.60 1.49
CA LYS A 133 4.10 -23.05 1.68
C LYS A 133 5.25 -23.41 2.62
N ASN A 134 6.12 -22.47 2.98
CA ASN A 134 7.25 -22.73 3.85
C ASN A 134 6.75 -23.03 5.29
N PRO A 135 7.06 -24.21 5.85
CA PRO A 135 6.61 -24.56 7.20
C PRO A 135 7.22 -23.68 8.31
N ALA A 136 8.29 -22.92 8.00
CA ALA A 136 8.86 -21.94 8.92
C ALA A 136 8.10 -20.60 8.92
N THR A 137 7.21 -20.36 7.95
CA THR A 137 6.36 -19.18 7.94
C THR A 137 5.31 -19.31 9.03
N ASP A 138 5.18 -18.27 9.87
CA ASP A 138 4.13 -18.23 10.88
C ASP A 138 2.75 -18.42 10.24
N THR A 139 1.94 -19.31 10.83
CA THR A 139 0.65 -19.71 10.28
C THR A 139 -0.34 -18.55 10.19
N LEU A 140 -0.32 -17.61 11.15
CA LEU A 140 -1.18 -16.44 11.13
C LEU A 140 -0.77 -15.46 10.02
N THR A 141 0.52 -15.23 9.86
CA THR A 141 1.08 -14.42 8.76
C THR A 141 0.72 -15.02 7.40
N ALA A 142 0.91 -16.33 7.22
CA ALA A 142 0.54 -17.01 5.99
C ALA A 142 -0.98 -16.90 5.72
N HIS A 143 -1.81 -17.03 6.75
CA HIS A 143 -3.26 -16.88 6.64
C HIS A 143 -3.63 -15.46 6.19
N HIS A 144 -3.05 -14.43 6.80
CA HIS A 144 -3.31 -13.04 6.40
C HIS A 144 -2.87 -12.73 4.97
N LEU A 145 -1.70 -13.22 4.56
CA LEU A 145 -1.25 -13.09 3.16
C LEU A 145 -2.16 -13.81 2.17
N LYS A 146 -2.69 -14.99 2.53
CA LYS A 146 -3.73 -15.67 1.73
C LYS A 146 -4.99 -14.83 1.62
N ARG A 147 -5.46 -14.19 2.69
CA ARG A 147 -6.60 -13.27 2.68
C ARG A 147 -6.39 -12.17 1.63
N LEU A 148 -5.24 -11.53 1.62
CA LEU A 148 -4.90 -10.48 0.64
C LEU A 148 -4.90 -11.02 -0.81
N LEU A 149 -4.31 -12.20 -1.03
CA LEU A 149 -4.30 -12.85 -2.34
C LEU A 149 -5.73 -13.12 -2.84
N PHE A 150 -6.61 -13.61 -1.96
CA PHE A 150 -8.00 -13.88 -2.32
C PHE A 150 -8.77 -12.58 -2.61
N ARG A 151 -8.45 -11.48 -1.94
CA ARG A 151 -9.02 -10.17 -2.30
C ARG A 151 -8.59 -9.73 -3.71
N MET A 152 -7.31 -9.87 -4.07
CA MET A 152 -6.84 -9.59 -5.44
C MET A 152 -7.53 -10.45 -6.48
N LEU A 153 -7.67 -11.75 -6.22
CA LEU A 153 -8.40 -12.66 -7.11
C LEU A 153 -9.86 -12.23 -7.26
N GLY A 154 -10.49 -11.83 -6.16
CA GLY A 154 -11.84 -11.28 -6.17
C GLY A 154 -11.93 -10.03 -7.05
N ILE A 155 -11.00 -9.07 -6.91
CA ILE A 155 -10.95 -7.88 -7.76
C ILE A 155 -10.90 -8.27 -9.23
N TYR A 156 -10.00 -9.17 -9.61
CA TYR A 156 -9.90 -9.69 -10.97
C TYR A 156 -11.22 -10.26 -11.48
N HIS A 157 -11.79 -11.24 -10.76
CA HIS A 157 -13.06 -11.87 -11.15
C HIS A 157 -14.22 -10.87 -11.19
N GLY A 158 -14.19 -9.84 -10.32
CA GLY A 158 -15.17 -8.76 -10.32
C GLY A 158 -15.14 -7.92 -11.60
N THR A 159 -14.01 -7.85 -12.30
CA THR A 159 -13.90 -7.13 -13.57
C THR A 159 -14.41 -7.94 -14.78
N LEU A 160 -14.57 -9.26 -14.65
CA LEU A 160 -15.00 -10.13 -15.73
C LEU A 160 -16.48 -9.90 -16.07
N LEU A 161 -16.82 -10.06 -17.35
CA LEU A 161 -18.22 -10.03 -17.84
C LEU A 161 -19.00 -11.23 -17.31
N GLN A 162 -18.38 -12.42 -17.28
CA GLN A 162 -18.96 -13.64 -16.76
C GLN A 162 -18.49 -13.84 -15.32
N GLN A 163 -19.43 -14.09 -14.43
CA GLN A 163 -19.11 -14.42 -13.04
C GLN A 163 -18.59 -15.86 -12.95
N PRO A 164 -17.63 -16.12 -12.05
CA PRO A 164 -17.23 -17.50 -11.77
C PRO A 164 -18.41 -18.29 -11.20
N ALA A 165 -18.40 -19.60 -11.45
CA ALA A 165 -19.48 -20.50 -11.05
C ALA A 165 -19.68 -20.56 -9.52
N SER A 166 -18.63 -20.30 -8.76
CA SER A 166 -18.68 -20.21 -7.30
C SER A 166 -17.96 -18.95 -6.81
N LEU A 167 -18.55 -18.32 -5.82
CA LEU A 167 -17.95 -17.21 -5.05
C LEU A 167 -17.53 -17.68 -3.64
N ASP A 168 -17.54 -18.99 -3.42
CA ASP A 168 -17.13 -19.61 -2.17
C ASP A 168 -15.80 -20.33 -2.38
N TYR A 169 -14.80 -19.90 -1.63
CA TYR A 169 -13.48 -20.51 -1.61
C TYR A 169 -13.26 -21.12 -0.23
N SER A 170 -13.13 -22.41 -0.20
CA SER A 170 -12.78 -23.16 1.01
C SER A 170 -11.57 -24.06 0.71
N GLY A 171 -10.61 -24.08 1.63
CA GLY A 171 -9.48 -24.99 1.55
C GLY A 171 -8.17 -24.36 1.11
N ASP A 172 -7.21 -25.22 0.74
CA ASP A 172 -5.82 -24.84 0.44
C ASP A 172 -5.59 -24.46 -1.03
N TRP A 173 -6.65 -24.21 -1.78
CA TRP A 173 -6.50 -23.78 -3.16
C TRP A 173 -5.83 -22.41 -3.24
N LEU A 174 -4.80 -22.33 -4.06
CA LEU A 174 -4.12 -21.08 -4.40
C LEU A 174 -4.10 -20.94 -5.92
N PRO A 175 -4.27 -19.73 -6.47
CA PRO A 175 -4.02 -19.48 -7.88
C PRO A 175 -2.64 -20.02 -8.25
N ASP A 176 -2.56 -20.84 -9.28
CA ASP A 176 -1.27 -21.33 -9.77
C ASP A 176 -0.58 -20.34 -10.70
N GLY A 177 0.64 -20.66 -11.13
CA GLY A 177 1.42 -19.79 -12.03
C GLY A 177 0.84 -19.64 -13.44
N SER A 178 -0.25 -20.33 -13.80
CA SER A 178 -0.88 -20.26 -15.12
C SER A 178 -1.44 -18.86 -15.44
N TYR A 179 -1.79 -18.11 -14.40
CA TYR A 179 -2.22 -16.71 -14.52
C TYR A 179 -1.09 -15.72 -14.91
N PHE A 180 0.18 -16.17 -14.88
CA PHE A 180 1.34 -15.33 -15.04
C PHE A 180 2.12 -15.69 -16.32
N SER A 181 1.62 -15.29 -17.46
CA SER A 181 2.35 -15.42 -18.71
C SER A 181 2.34 -14.12 -19.52
N ALA A 182 3.39 -13.91 -20.31
CA ALA A 182 3.44 -12.78 -21.23
C ALA A 182 2.31 -12.83 -22.27
N ALA A 183 1.85 -14.05 -22.62
CA ALA A 183 0.73 -14.24 -23.54
C ALA A 183 -0.58 -13.75 -22.93
N GLU A 184 -0.83 -14.03 -21.64
CA GLU A 184 -2.01 -13.54 -20.92
C GLU A 184 -2.03 -12.02 -20.84
N LEU A 185 -0.92 -11.37 -20.45
CA LEU A 185 -0.82 -9.91 -20.46
C LEU A 185 -1.07 -9.31 -21.85
N ALA A 186 -0.43 -9.88 -22.88
CA ALA A 186 -0.60 -9.40 -24.26
C ALA A 186 -2.03 -9.59 -24.74
N LEU A 187 -2.65 -10.72 -24.42
CA LEU A 187 -4.04 -11.00 -24.79
C LEU A 187 -4.99 -10.03 -24.07
N GLY A 188 -4.82 -9.81 -22.78
CA GLY A 188 -5.62 -8.85 -22.02
C GLY A 188 -5.55 -7.45 -22.61
N TYR A 189 -4.36 -7.01 -22.98
CA TYR A 189 -4.17 -5.70 -23.61
C TYR A 189 -4.82 -5.62 -25.00
N GLN A 190 -4.61 -6.64 -25.85
CA GLN A 190 -5.18 -6.71 -27.21
C GLN A 190 -6.71 -6.79 -27.22
N THR A 191 -7.29 -7.53 -26.28
CA THR A 191 -8.74 -7.74 -26.18
C THR A 191 -9.44 -6.70 -25.31
N ASN A 192 -8.70 -5.70 -24.80
CA ASN A 192 -9.19 -4.72 -23.84
C ASN A 192 -9.91 -5.40 -22.64
N SER A 193 -9.30 -6.47 -22.13
CA SER A 193 -9.72 -7.17 -20.93
C SER A 193 -8.64 -7.08 -19.84
N LEU A 194 -9.03 -7.26 -18.60
CA LEU A 194 -8.09 -7.36 -17.48
C LEU A 194 -7.76 -8.81 -17.22
N THR A 195 -6.51 -9.08 -16.89
CA THR A 195 -6.02 -10.36 -16.40
C THR A 195 -5.74 -10.28 -14.89
N PHE A 196 -5.55 -11.43 -14.23
CA PHE A 196 -5.10 -11.43 -12.84
C PHE A 196 -3.71 -10.79 -12.70
N MET A 197 -2.86 -10.98 -13.69
CA MET A 197 -1.54 -10.35 -13.73
C MET A 197 -1.63 -8.82 -13.80
N ASP A 198 -2.63 -8.22 -14.46
CA ASP A 198 -2.83 -6.78 -14.44
C ASP A 198 -3.14 -6.26 -13.03
N ILE A 199 -3.97 -6.98 -12.27
CA ILE A 199 -4.26 -6.63 -10.87
C ILE A 199 -3.00 -6.76 -10.01
N TYR A 200 -2.22 -7.82 -10.22
CA TYR A 200 -0.95 -8.01 -9.54
C TYR A 200 0.04 -6.90 -9.91
N PHE A 201 0.17 -6.57 -11.18
CA PHE A 201 1.01 -5.49 -11.71
C PHE A 201 0.68 -4.14 -11.08
N LEU A 202 -0.59 -3.78 -10.99
CA LEU A 202 -1.01 -2.54 -10.36
C LEU A 202 -0.54 -2.45 -8.89
N ASN A 203 -0.69 -3.54 -8.13
CA ASN A 203 -0.27 -3.58 -6.73
C ASN A 203 1.27 -3.61 -6.58
N ALA A 204 1.95 -4.28 -7.48
CA ALA A 204 3.40 -4.53 -7.44
C ALA A 204 4.22 -3.53 -8.27
N TYR A 205 3.60 -2.50 -8.83
CA TYR A 205 4.22 -1.59 -9.80
C TYR A 205 5.56 -1.02 -9.32
N ASN A 206 5.60 -0.45 -8.13
CA ASN A 206 6.82 0.16 -7.58
C ASN A 206 7.91 -0.88 -7.31
N ASP A 207 7.54 -2.04 -6.76
CA ASP A 207 8.44 -3.15 -6.51
C ASP A 207 9.08 -3.67 -7.80
N MET A 208 8.25 -3.91 -8.80
CA MET A 208 8.69 -4.38 -10.12
C MET A 208 9.67 -3.41 -10.77
N MET A 209 9.37 -2.11 -10.70
CA MET A 209 10.24 -1.08 -11.28
C MET A 209 11.59 -1.02 -10.58
N ASP A 210 11.65 -1.25 -9.26
CA ASP A 210 12.90 -1.32 -8.52
C ASP A 210 13.74 -2.54 -8.88
N VAL A 211 13.11 -3.71 -9.04
CA VAL A 211 13.79 -4.94 -9.47
C VAL A 211 14.40 -4.76 -10.86
N ILE A 212 13.64 -4.20 -11.80
CA ILE A 212 14.10 -3.95 -13.15
C ILE A 212 15.28 -2.96 -13.15
N SER A 213 15.12 -1.84 -12.43
CA SER A 213 16.18 -0.84 -12.30
C SER A 213 17.47 -1.43 -11.71
N SER A 214 17.35 -2.29 -10.70
CA SER A 214 18.48 -2.96 -10.06
C SER A 214 19.17 -3.95 -11.00
N SER A 215 18.39 -4.69 -11.81
CA SER A 215 18.92 -5.72 -12.72
C SER A 215 19.67 -5.16 -13.93
N MET A 216 19.37 -3.92 -14.31
CA MET A 216 19.97 -3.29 -15.50
C MET A 216 21.28 -2.57 -15.20
N GLU A 217 21.79 -2.65 -13.93
CA GLU A 217 22.92 -1.83 -13.48
C GLU A 217 22.80 -0.36 -13.97
N LEU A 218 21.57 0.06 -14.17
CA LEU A 218 21.35 1.45 -14.50
C LEU A 218 21.90 2.22 -13.31
N THR A 219 23.15 2.70 -13.46
CA THR A 219 23.50 3.93 -12.74
C THR A 219 22.28 4.81 -12.92
N PRO A 220 21.64 5.28 -11.82
CA PRO A 220 20.46 6.09 -11.95
C PRO A 220 20.79 7.15 -12.99
N LEU A 221 20.32 6.97 -14.24
CA LEU A 221 20.56 7.89 -15.33
C LEU A 221 20.08 9.22 -14.80
N GLY A 222 21.03 10.11 -14.45
CA GLY A 222 20.86 11.40 -13.83
C GLY A 222 19.54 11.55 -13.10
N GLY A 223 19.48 10.94 -11.89
CA GLY A 223 18.31 11.00 -11.04
C GLY A 223 17.03 10.86 -11.84
N PHE A 224 16.53 9.62 -12.02
CA PHE A 224 15.10 9.51 -12.22
C PHE A 224 14.50 10.27 -11.05
N ASP A 225 14.02 11.46 -11.33
CA ASP A 225 13.21 12.23 -10.41
C ASP A 225 11.92 11.41 -10.23
N ARG A 226 12.05 10.23 -9.53
CA ARG A 226 10.85 9.67 -8.93
C ARG A 226 10.19 10.86 -8.28
N PRO A 227 8.89 11.02 -8.40
CA PRO A 227 8.21 12.09 -7.70
C PRO A 227 8.30 11.84 -6.17
N ASP A 228 9.53 11.81 -5.64
CA ASP A 228 9.87 11.76 -4.23
C ASP A 228 9.57 13.13 -3.61
N LYS A 229 8.28 13.48 -3.63
CA LYS A 229 7.82 14.81 -3.24
C LYS A 229 6.86 14.74 -2.07
N CYS A 230 6.72 13.60 -1.43
CA CYS A 230 5.91 13.44 -0.25
C CYS A 230 6.46 14.28 0.92
N SER A 231 5.59 14.74 1.76
CA SER A 231 5.92 15.39 3.01
C SER A 231 5.00 14.85 4.08
N ALA A 232 5.57 14.46 5.20
CA ALA A 232 4.82 13.97 6.33
C ALA A 232 5.37 14.54 7.62
N PHE A 233 4.54 14.66 8.61
CA PHE A 233 5.01 14.82 9.98
C PHE A 233 4.07 14.13 10.97
N LEU A 234 4.65 13.77 12.09
CA LEU A 234 3.96 13.37 13.29
C LEU A 234 4.33 14.39 14.37
N LYS A 235 3.35 14.94 15.02
CA LYS A 235 3.52 15.89 16.13
C LYS A 235 2.73 15.43 17.33
N ARG A 236 3.37 15.41 18.49
CA ARG A 236 2.71 15.21 19.77
C ARG A 236 2.50 16.56 20.47
N SER A 237 1.28 16.81 20.93
CA SER A 237 0.93 18.00 21.72
C SER A 237 0.11 17.53 22.93
N GLY A 238 0.76 17.40 24.08
CA GLY A 238 0.14 16.81 25.27
C GLY A 238 -0.34 15.38 25.03
N SER A 239 -1.65 15.15 25.16
CA SER A 239 -2.29 13.85 24.89
C SER A 239 -2.74 13.66 23.45
N GLU A 240 -2.57 14.68 22.59
CA GLU A 240 -2.98 14.63 21.20
C GLU A 240 -1.79 14.29 20.31
N VAL A 241 -2.06 13.55 19.24
CA VAL A 241 -1.08 13.23 18.21
C VAL A 241 -1.67 13.63 16.86
N ILE A 242 -0.93 14.44 16.13
CA ILE A 242 -1.27 14.86 14.77
C ILE A 242 -0.35 14.09 13.82
N LEU A 243 -0.95 13.32 12.93
CA LEU A 243 -0.25 12.62 11.85
C LEU A 243 -0.74 13.19 10.53
N THR A 244 0.15 13.71 9.71
CA THR A 244 -0.20 14.34 8.43
C THR A 244 0.63 13.78 7.30
N HIS A 245 0.05 13.80 6.11
CA HIS A 245 0.71 13.36 4.90
C HIS A 245 0.30 14.22 3.71
N ASN A 246 1.25 14.51 2.84
CA ASN A 246 1.05 15.12 1.54
C ASN A 246 1.75 14.27 0.49
N THR A 247 0.98 13.59 -0.34
CA THR A 247 1.50 12.74 -1.43
C THR A 247 1.57 13.54 -2.71
N TRP A 248 2.68 13.40 -3.41
CA TRP A 248 2.85 13.85 -4.77
C TRP A 248 2.91 12.64 -5.70
N GLN A 249 1.86 12.46 -6.46
CA GLN A 249 1.77 11.42 -7.48
C GLN A 249 1.70 12.05 -8.89
N GLY A 250 1.91 11.22 -9.91
CA GLY A 250 1.72 11.65 -11.29
C GLY A 250 0.26 12.06 -11.54
N PHE A 251 0.02 12.97 -12.48
CA PHE A 251 -1.33 13.43 -12.85
C PHE A 251 -2.27 12.30 -13.29
N LEU A 252 -1.72 11.17 -13.73
CA LEU A 252 -2.48 9.99 -14.15
C LEU A 252 -2.94 9.11 -12.98
N SER A 253 -2.46 9.37 -11.76
CA SER A 253 -2.88 8.62 -10.58
C SER A 253 -4.29 9.02 -10.16
N GLN A 254 -5.18 8.04 -10.09
CA GLN A 254 -6.57 8.23 -9.66
C GLN A 254 -6.67 7.92 -8.16
N THR A 255 -6.50 8.95 -7.32
CA THR A 255 -6.61 8.78 -5.88
C THR A 255 -8.07 8.73 -5.44
N MET A 256 -8.37 7.83 -4.52
CA MET A 256 -9.68 7.66 -3.91
C MET A 256 -9.59 7.32 -2.44
N ALA A 257 -10.62 7.64 -1.67
CA ALA A 257 -10.78 7.08 -0.33
C ALA A 257 -11.34 5.65 -0.44
N GLN A 258 -10.77 4.72 0.32
CA GLN A 258 -11.17 3.33 0.34
C GLN A 258 -11.42 2.87 1.77
N THR A 259 -12.60 2.31 2.01
CA THR A 259 -12.99 1.67 3.26
C THR A 259 -13.34 0.22 2.99
N ILE A 260 -12.61 -0.71 3.59
CA ILE A 260 -12.86 -2.15 3.47
C ILE A 260 -13.12 -2.72 4.85
N ALA A 261 -14.28 -3.35 5.02
CA ALA A 261 -14.68 -4.03 6.24
C ALA A 261 -14.96 -5.52 5.94
N VAL A 262 -14.22 -6.41 6.58
CA VAL A 262 -14.36 -7.87 6.40
C VAL A 262 -14.59 -8.51 7.77
N ASN A 263 -15.64 -9.31 7.88
CA ASN A 263 -16.04 -10.08 9.07
C ASN A 263 -16.21 -9.29 10.38
N GLY A 264 -16.04 -7.98 10.36
CA GLY A 264 -16.08 -7.12 11.53
C GLY A 264 -14.77 -7.10 12.35
N ASP A 265 -13.82 -7.98 12.07
CA ASP A 265 -12.49 -8.03 12.70
C ASP A 265 -11.46 -7.16 11.97
N LEU A 266 -11.67 -6.94 10.68
CA LEU A 266 -10.87 -6.07 9.84
C LEU A 266 -11.72 -4.90 9.33
N LEU A 267 -11.27 -3.70 9.61
CA LEU A 267 -11.72 -2.49 8.94
C LEU A 267 -10.49 -1.62 8.68
N THR A 268 -10.30 -1.27 7.43
CA THR A 268 -9.23 -0.35 7.02
C THR A 268 -9.81 0.83 6.26
N VAL A 269 -9.23 1.99 6.50
CA VAL A 269 -9.50 3.21 5.74
C VAL A 269 -8.17 3.74 5.24
N ASN A 270 -8.06 3.88 3.94
CA ASN A 270 -6.83 4.39 3.33
C ASN A 270 -7.12 5.25 2.09
N ALA A 271 -6.11 5.97 1.66
CA ALA A 271 -6.10 6.61 0.36
C ALA A 271 -5.46 5.63 -0.64
N SER A 272 -6.22 5.27 -1.67
CA SER A 272 -5.87 4.19 -2.60
C SER A 272 -6.05 4.61 -4.06
N THR A 273 -5.79 3.67 -4.97
CA THR A 273 -6.04 3.77 -6.41
C THR A 273 -6.91 2.58 -6.82
N PRO A 274 -7.74 2.68 -7.87
CA PRO A 274 -8.56 1.56 -8.32
C PRO A 274 -7.77 0.30 -8.58
N GLY A 275 -8.25 -0.82 -8.04
CA GLY A 275 -7.62 -2.14 -8.20
C GLY A 275 -6.57 -2.50 -7.15
N LEU A 276 -6.18 -1.60 -6.24
CA LEU A 276 -5.25 -1.92 -5.17
C LEU A 276 -5.94 -2.49 -3.94
N ILE A 277 -5.22 -3.37 -3.23
CA ILE A 277 -5.66 -3.98 -1.97
C ILE A 277 -5.20 -3.19 -0.74
N GLY A 278 -4.23 -2.29 -0.88
CA GLY A 278 -3.66 -1.45 0.16
C GLY A 278 -3.72 0.03 -0.18
N SER A 279 -2.96 0.84 0.54
CA SER A 279 -2.80 2.26 0.25
C SER A 279 -1.92 2.49 -0.98
N ALA A 280 -2.29 3.45 -1.81
CA ALA A 280 -1.48 3.92 -2.93
C ALA A 280 -0.80 5.26 -2.63
N THR A 281 -1.32 5.98 -1.64
CA THR A 281 -0.82 7.29 -1.25
C THR A 281 -0.18 7.23 0.13
N ASP A 282 0.05 6.01 0.59
CA ASP A 282 0.83 5.71 1.79
C ASP A 282 0.28 6.38 3.07
N PHE A 283 -1.05 6.41 3.17
CA PHE A 283 -1.75 6.96 4.33
C PHE A 283 -3.01 6.16 4.64
N GLY A 284 -3.21 5.85 5.92
CA GLY A 284 -4.41 5.19 6.36
C GLY A 284 -4.43 4.83 7.84
N TYR A 285 -5.47 4.08 8.22
CA TYR A 285 -5.62 3.53 9.56
C TYR A 285 -6.50 2.27 9.56
N ASN A 286 -6.37 1.47 10.60
CA ASN A 286 -7.20 0.30 10.82
C ASN A 286 -8.03 0.40 12.12
N ASN A 287 -9.01 -0.48 12.28
CA ASN A 287 -9.88 -0.51 13.48
C ASN A 287 -9.17 -1.03 14.73
N LYS A 288 -7.93 -1.48 14.61
CA LYS A 288 -7.11 -1.89 15.76
C LYS A 288 -6.42 -0.69 16.42
N GLY A 289 -6.52 0.50 15.81
CA GLY A 289 -6.01 1.76 16.33
C GLY A 289 -4.63 2.15 15.80
N VAL A 290 -4.12 1.41 14.81
CA VAL A 290 -2.85 1.75 14.15
C VAL A 290 -3.13 2.69 12.98
N MET A 291 -2.47 3.85 12.98
CA MET A 291 -2.44 4.81 11.89
C MET A 291 -1.04 4.85 11.31
N PHE A 292 -0.94 5.08 10.01
CA PHE A 292 0.34 5.11 9.31
C PHE A 292 0.35 6.18 8.22
N ASN A 293 1.52 6.70 7.96
CA ASN A 293 1.87 7.34 6.69
C ASN A 293 3.30 6.97 6.30
N GLU A 294 3.62 7.20 5.04
CA GLU A 294 4.90 6.81 4.46
C GLU A 294 5.55 8.01 3.75
N THR A 295 6.88 8.02 3.71
CA THR A 295 7.65 8.85 2.79
C THR A 295 8.74 8.01 2.16
N THR A 296 8.73 7.91 0.83
CA THR A 296 9.70 7.14 0.06
C THR A 296 11.10 7.73 0.20
N HIS A 297 12.09 6.93 0.55
CA HIS A 297 13.48 7.38 0.62
C HIS A 297 14.10 7.49 -0.77
N ARG A 298 14.80 8.58 -1.01
CA ARG A 298 15.62 8.70 -2.20
C ARG A 298 16.84 7.79 -2.07
N ALA A 299 16.96 6.86 -3.01
CA ALA A 299 18.09 5.94 -3.06
C ALA A 299 18.90 6.16 -4.33
N SER A 300 20.22 6.33 -4.19
CA SER A 300 21.17 6.27 -5.31
C SER A 300 21.70 4.86 -5.53
N VAL A 301 21.43 3.93 -4.59
CA VAL A 301 21.76 2.52 -4.67
C VAL A 301 20.50 1.71 -4.41
N LEU A 302 20.09 0.92 -5.39
CA LEU A 302 19.03 -0.06 -5.28
C LEU A 302 19.63 -1.47 -5.33
N LYS A 303 19.17 -2.36 -4.46
CA LYS A 303 19.52 -3.79 -4.44
C LYS A 303 18.25 -4.63 -4.33
N ALA A 304 17.26 -4.27 -5.12
CA ALA A 304 15.99 -4.95 -5.17
C ALA A 304 16.12 -6.32 -5.84
N LYS A 305 15.37 -7.30 -5.33
CA LYS A 305 15.35 -8.67 -5.82
C LYS A 305 13.95 -9.07 -6.27
N ALA A 306 13.88 -9.97 -7.24
CA ALA A 306 12.62 -10.55 -7.66
C ALA A 306 12.07 -11.54 -6.63
N ASP A 307 12.96 -12.25 -5.93
CA ASP A 307 12.63 -13.12 -4.80
C ASP A 307 12.44 -12.32 -3.49
N GLY A 308 11.91 -12.96 -2.48
CA GLY A 308 11.52 -12.32 -1.24
C GLY A 308 10.10 -11.74 -1.29
N LEU A 309 9.66 -11.26 -0.13
CA LEU A 309 8.32 -10.70 0.00
C LEU A 309 8.35 -9.20 -0.35
N TRP A 310 7.78 -8.84 -1.48
CA TRP A 310 7.74 -7.46 -1.96
C TRP A 310 7.01 -6.53 -1.00
N ILE A 311 7.34 -5.23 -1.05
CA ILE A 311 6.83 -4.26 -0.07
C ILE A 311 5.31 -4.16 -0.11
N PHE A 312 4.67 -4.27 -1.27
CA PHE A 312 3.21 -4.16 -1.33
C PHE A 312 2.50 -5.25 -0.50
N TRP A 313 3.06 -6.47 -0.40
CA TRP A 313 2.56 -7.52 0.49
C TRP A 313 2.80 -7.16 1.95
N ARG A 314 4.02 -6.76 2.29
CA ARG A 314 4.45 -6.45 3.66
C ARG A 314 3.72 -5.23 4.20
N ALA A 315 3.64 -4.15 3.39
CA ALA A 315 2.95 -2.93 3.76
C ALA A 315 1.45 -3.20 3.95
N THR A 316 0.79 -3.85 2.99
CA THR A 316 -0.64 -4.16 3.12
C THR A 316 -0.93 -5.08 4.32
N LEU A 317 -0.05 -6.05 4.59
CA LEU A 317 -0.13 -6.90 5.79
C LEU A 317 -0.03 -6.04 7.06
N ALA A 318 0.98 -5.17 7.14
CA ALA A 318 1.21 -4.28 8.28
C ALA A 318 0.03 -3.30 8.47
N GLU A 319 -0.41 -2.65 7.41
CA GLU A 319 -1.51 -1.68 7.42
C GLU A 319 -2.83 -2.28 7.91
N GLN A 320 -3.15 -3.48 7.46
CA GLN A 320 -4.46 -4.07 7.70
C GLN A 320 -4.54 -4.90 8.98
N PHE A 321 -3.49 -5.62 9.33
CA PHE A 321 -3.57 -6.62 10.38
C PHE A 321 -2.82 -6.27 11.67
N SER A 322 -1.95 -5.24 11.68
CA SER A 322 -1.24 -4.85 12.89
C SER A 322 -2.20 -4.35 13.96
N THR A 323 -1.96 -4.78 15.20
CA THR A 323 -2.70 -4.37 16.40
C THR A 323 -1.90 -3.42 17.28
N SER A 324 -0.61 -3.25 16.95
CA SER A 324 0.36 -2.41 17.64
C SER A 324 1.45 -1.92 16.67
N ILE A 325 2.28 -0.97 17.12
CA ILE A 325 3.49 -0.56 16.37
C ILE A 325 4.47 -1.72 16.23
N THR A 326 4.58 -2.60 17.24
CA THR A 326 5.45 -3.78 17.15
C THR A 326 5.01 -4.72 16.03
N ASP A 327 3.72 -5.03 15.95
CA ASP A 327 3.20 -5.90 14.88
C ASP A 327 3.45 -5.27 13.49
N PHE A 328 3.33 -3.94 13.39
CA PHE A 328 3.65 -3.23 12.15
C PHE A 328 5.12 -3.39 11.78
N PHE A 329 6.03 -3.21 12.75
CA PHE A 329 7.47 -3.39 12.53
C PHE A 329 7.81 -4.82 12.13
N ASP A 330 7.20 -5.81 12.76
CA ASP A 330 7.42 -7.21 12.45
C ASP A 330 6.92 -7.53 11.02
N ALA A 331 5.72 -7.11 10.66
CA ALA A 331 5.14 -7.33 9.34
C ALA A 331 5.94 -6.65 8.22
N ILE A 332 6.33 -5.37 8.40
CA ILE A 332 7.07 -4.63 7.37
C ILE A 332 8.49 -5.16 7.17
N SER A 333 9.06 -5.85 8.15
CA SER A 333 10.42 -6.40 8.09
C SER A 333 10.49 -7.86 7.62
N LEU A 334 9.37 -8.48 7.24
CA LEU A 334 9.35 -9.86 6.75
C LEU A 334 10.08 -9.99 5.42
N ASP A 335 10.97 -10.96 5.30
CA ASP A 335 11.64 -11.41 4.07
C ASP A 335 11.89 -10.29 3.02
N ASN A 336 12.64 -9.27 3.45
CA ASN A 336 12.83 -8.02 2.70
C ASN A 336 13.51 -8.25 1.35
N SER A 337 12.80 -7.95 0.27
CA SER A 337 13.29 -7.97 -1.11
C SER A 337 14.15 -6.76 -1.48
N GLY A 338 14.23 -5.73 -0.64
CA GLY A 338 14.94 -4.48 -0.93
C GLY A 338 14.23 -3.57 -1.93
N THR A 339 12.93 -3.82 -2.18
CA THR A 339 12.10 -2.99 -3.05
C THR A 339 11.45 -1.85 -2.27
N TYR A 340 11.19 -0.73 -2.93
CA TYR A 340 10.46 0.45 -2.47
C TYR A 340 10.79 0.85 -1.02
N LEU A 341 12.07 1.22 -0.83
CA LEU A 341 12.62 1.52 0.48
C LEU A 341 12.13 2.89 0.97
N ASN A 342 11.63 2.94 2.20
CA ASN A 342 10.88 4.09 2.73
C ASN A 342 10.95 4.18 4.26
N GLY A 343 10.26 5.19 4.80
CA GLY A 343 10.02 5.38 6.22
C GLY A 343 8.53 5.48 6.52
N TYR A 344 8.03 4.64 7.46
CA TYR A 344 6.65 4.70 7.96
C TYR A 344 6.60 5.38 9.32
N MET A 345 5.83 6.46 9.42
CA MET A 345 5.45 7.07 10.69
C MET A 345 4.14 6.45 11.18
N LEU A 346 4.10 6.13 12.45
CA LEU A 346 3.06 5.30 13.06
C LEU A 346 2.49 5.95 14.31
N VAL A 347 1.20 5.75 14.52
CA VAL A 347 0.50 6.05 15.77
C VAL A 347 -0.28 4.82 16.20
N ASP A 348 -0.06 4.34 17.40
CA ASP A 348 -0.92 3.41 18.10
C ASP A 348 -1.79 4.20 19.08
N ALA A 349 -3.03 4.46 18.65
CA ALA A 349 -3.95 5.29 19.43
C ALA A 349 -4.41 4.63 20.74
N LYS A 350 -4.36 3.28 20.82
CA LYS A 350 -4.75 2.54 22.04
C LYS A 350 -3.70 2.64 23.13
N ASN A 351 -2.44 2.50 22.74
CA ASN A 351 -1.32 2.50 23.65
C ASN A 351 -0.69 3.89 23.82
N ASN A 352 -1.25 4.91 23.13
CA ASN A 352 -0.67 6.25 23.10
C ASN A 352 0.81 6.25 22.69
N GLU A 353 1.15 5.38 21.75
CA GLU A 353 2.50 5.19 21.26
C GLU A 353 2.67 5.80 19.87
N THR A 354 3.85 6.33 19.60
CA THR A 354 4.25 6.83 18.27
C THR A 354 5.52 6.13 17.83
N GLY A 355 5.69 5.95 16.53
CA GLY A 355 6.85 5.26 15.98
C GLY A 355 7.23 5.72 14.60
N LEU A 356 8.43 5.32 14.21
CA LEU A 356 8.94 5.42 12.86
C LEU A 356 9.72 4.14 12.56
N VAL A 357 9.54 3.55 11.40
CA VAL A 357 10.46 2.57 10.86
C VAL A 357 11.05 3.09 9.56
N GLU A 358 12.37 3.08 9.48
CA GLU A 358 13.10 3.41 8.26
C GLU A 358 13.84 2.17 7.77
N MET A 359 13.85 1.96 6.46
CA MET A 359 14.38 0.73 5.91
C MET A 359 15.36 0.98 4.77
N SER A 360 16.43 0.17 4.77
CA SER A 360 17.32 -0.06 3.66
C SER A 360 17.21 -1.52 3.19
N TYR A 361 17.98 -1.89 2.17
CA TYR A 361 18.10 -3.29 1.76
C TYR A 361 18.81 -4.17 2.81
N ARG A 362 19.47 -3.57 3.82
CA ARG A 362 20.23 -4.26 4.87
C ARG A 362 19.64 -4.11 6.25
N CYS A 363 19.13 -2.94 6.58
CA CYS A 363 18.78 -2.55 7.93
C CYS A 363 17.37 -2.00 8.03
N PHE A 364 16.69 -2.35 9.12
CA PHE A 364 15.51 -1.66 9.62
C PHE A 364 15.89 -0.93 10.90
N ILE A 365 15.54 0.35 10.98
CA ILE A 365 15.75 1.18 12.16
C ILE A 365 14.38 1.58 12.70
N TYR A 366 14.14 1.26 13.97
CA TYR A 366 12.86 1.43 14.65
C TYR A 366 12.98 2.50 15.72
N TYR A 367 12.07 3.45 15.70
CA TYR A 367 11.94 4.50 16.70
C TYR A 367 10.60 4.33 17.40
N ARG A 368 10.58 4.41 18.73
CA ARG A 368 9.35 4.25 19.52
C ARG A 368 9.33 5.25 20.67
N SER A 369 8.14 5.85 20.94
CA SER A 369 7.94 6.73 22.08
C SER A 369 6.50 6.64 22.60
N THR A 370 6.34 6.60 23.92
CA THR A 370 5.06 6.73 24.63
C THR A 370 4.85 8.14 25.19
N GLY A 371 5.70 9.08 24.78
CA GLY A 371 5.75 10.45 25.26
C GLY A 371 7.14 10.76 25.86
N GLY A 372 7.92 11.56 25.16
CA GLY A 372 9.31 11.86 25.49
C GLY A 372 10.28 11.42 24.39
N PRO A 373 11.58 11.28 24.69
CA PRO A 373 12.58 10.87 23.72
C PRO A 373 12.28 9.51 23.09
N TYR A 374 12.61 9.36 21.79
CA TYR A 374 12.47 8.08 21.10
C TYR A 374 13.55 7.09 21.56
N THR A 375 13.12 5.86 21.85
CA THR A 375 14.00 4.71 21.95
C THR A 375 14.26 4.18 20.54
N VAL A 376 15.53 3.94 20.20
CA VAL A 376 15.94 3.48 18.87
C VAL A 376 16.51 2.07 18.96
N SER A 377 16.07 1.20 18.07
CA SER A 377 16.57 -0.16 17.90
C SER A 377 16.74 -0.50 16.44
N SER A 378 17.42 -1.59 16.13
CA SER A 378 17.70 -2.00 14.75
C SER A 378 17.55 -3.50 14.56
N LYS A 379 17.25 -3.90 13.30
CA LYS A 379 17.25 -5.28 12.82
C LYS A 379 18.09 -5.37 11.55
N SER A 380 19.10 -6.22 11.57
CA SER A 380 19.91 -6.51 10.39
C SER A 380 19.28 -7.64 9.58
N MET A 381 19.35 -7.54 8.25
CA MET A 381 18.89 -8.56 7.32
C MET A 381 20.00 -9.48 6.84
N ASP A 382 21.26 -9.06 6.97
CA ASP A 382 22.45 -9.81 6.53
C ASP A 382 23.30 -10.34 7.70
N GLY A 383 22.81 -10.20 8.94
CA GLY A 383 23.52 -10.60 10.15
C GLY A 383 24.62 -9.62 10.58
N GLY A 384 24.81 -8.52 9.85
CA GLY A 384 25.74 -7.45 10.21
C GLY A 384 25.20 -6.56 11.36
N VAL A 385 25.95 -5.54 11.71
CA VAL A 385 25.54 -4.53 12.70
C VAL A 385 24.91 -3.34 11.97
N CYS A 386 23.76 -2.89 12.46
CA CYS A 386 23.11 -1.68 12.01
C CYS A 386 23.26 -0.59 13.09
N SER A 387 23.84 0.57 12.73
CA SER A 387 23.89 1.72 13.64
C SER A 387 22.48 2.27 13.92
N THR A 388 22.27 2.71 15.14
CA THR A 388 21.06 3.42 15.57
C THR A 388 21.22 4.94 15.59
N ASP A 389 22.32 5.46 15.06
CA ASP A 389 22.55 6.90 14.96
C ASP A 389 21.56 7.57 13.99
N TYR A 390 21.07 8.74 14.35
CA TYR A 390 20.07 9.46 13.59
C TYR A 390 20.24 10.99 13.69
N ASP A 391 19.60 11.68 12.75
CA ASP A 391 19.52 13.13 12.71
C ASP A 391 18.51 13.65 13.75
N ALA A 392 19.02 14.19 14.85
CA ALA A 392 18.21 14.70 15.94
C ALA A 392 17.36 15.95 15.58
N GLU A 393 17.53 16.53 14.39
CA GLU A 393 16.64 17.57 13.89
C GLU A 393 15.36 16.99 13.26
N MET A 394 15.41 15.76 12.79
CA MET A 394 14.28 15.07 12.16
C MET A 394 13.46 14.24 13.14
N VAL A 395 14.11 13.74 14.19
CA VAL A 395 13.49 12.93 15.26
C VAL A 395 13.73 13.64 16.60
N THR A 396 12.69 14.25 17.13
CA THR A 396 12.71 14.93 18.44
C THR A 396 11.71 14.31 19.39
N ALA A 397 11.72 14.68 20.67
CA ALA A 397 10.70 14.20 21.62
C ALA A 397 9.26 14.57 21.19
N ASP A 398 9.09 15.67 20.45
CA ASP A 398 7.79 16.25 20.13
C ASP A 398 7.31 15.93 18.70
N TYR A 399 8.23 15.66 17.77
CA TYR A 399 7.85 15.46 16.37
C TYR A 399 8.82 14.56 15.58
N LEU A 400 8.28 13.98 14.51
CA LEU A 400 9.00 13.30 13.43
C LEU A 400 8.77 14.05 12.13
N MET A 401 9.79 14.14 11.28
CA MET A 401 9.70 14.72 9.93
C MET A 401 9.92 13.64 8.87
N GLY A 402 9.05 13.60 7.85
CA GLY A 402 9.21 12.84 6.61
C GLY A 402 9.42 13.77 5.42
N ILE A 403 10.61 13.75 4.84
CA ILE A 403 11.00 14.65 3.76
C ILE A 403 11.65 13.92 2.57
N ASN A 404 11.39 12.63 2.41
CA ASN A 404 12.03 11.72 1.44
C ASN A 404 13.55 11.57 1.64
N TYR A 405 14.01 11.79 2.83
CA TYR A 405 15.37 11.58 3.28
C TYR A 405 15.31 10.88 4.65
N PRO A 406 16.04 9.78 4.85
CA PRO A 406 15.99 9.07 6.11
C PRO A 406 16.63 9.87 7.25
N ALA A 407 16.02 9.83 8.42
CA ALA A 407 16.61 10.33 9.65
C ALA A 407 17.75 9.43 10.13
N SER A 408 17.67 8.12 9.88
CA SER A 408 18.73 7.16 10.20
C SER A 408 19.97 7.40 9.35
N LEU A 409 21.13 7.58 10.00
CA LEU A 409 22.41 7.71 9.32
C LEU A 409 22.82 6.39 8.65
N GLN A 410 22.43 5.24 9.24
CA GLN A 410 22.64 3.92 8.63
C GLN A 410 21.88 3.77 7.32
N VAL A 411 20.56 4.05 7.33
CA VAL A 411 19.72 3.94 6.14
C VAL A 411 20.20 4.94 5.07
N SER A 412 20.53 6.17 5.45
CA SER A 412 21.09 7.17 4.54
C SER A 412 22.38 6.70 3.88
N SER A 413 23.28 6.09 4.64
CA SER A 413 24.54 5.52 4.14
C SER A 413 24.30 4.35 3.18
N ASP A 414 23.45 3.39 3.54
CA ASP A 414 23.14 2.22 2.72
C ASP A 414 22.55 2.63 1.36
N LEU A 415 21.66 3.60 1.34
CA LEU A 415 20.98 4.11 0.15
C LEU A 415 21.81 5.12 -0.63
N LYS A 416 22.95 5.57 -0.08
CA LYS A 416 23.69 6.75 -0.56
C LYS A 416 22.75 7.94 -0.80
N SER A 417 21.86 8.14 0.13
CA SER A 417 20.87 9.21 0.08
C SER A 417 21.52 10.55 0.39
N THR A 418 21.09 11.61 -0.29
CA THR A 418 21.55 12.97 -0.04
C THR A 418 20.36 13.88 0.25
N ASP A 419 20.45 14.69 1.32
CA ASP A 419 19.44 15.68 1.63
C ASP A 419 19.50 16.82 0.60
N ASN A 420 18.68 16.72 -0.42
CA ASN A 420 18.53 17.76 -1.43
C ASN A 420 17.32 18.66 -1.18
N ARG A 421 16.71 18.59 -0.01
CA ARG A 421 15.50 19.36 0.36
C ARG A 421 15.67 20.24 1.60
N PRO A 422 16.76 21.04 1.68
CA PRO A 422 17.03 21.85 2.87
C PRO A 422 15.95 22.91 3.13
N ALA A 423 15.23 23.36 2.09
CA ALA A 423 14.12 24.30 2.24
C ALA A 423 12.94 23.67 2.99
N ARG A 424 12.55 22.42 2.66
CA ARG A 424 11.47 21.68 3.32
C ARG A 424 11.79 21.40 4.78
N ARG A 425 13.02 20.96 5.07
CA ARG A 425 13.51 20.78 6.44
C ARG A 425 13.43 22.07 7.25
N ARG A 426 13.91 23.20 6.69
CA ARG A 426 13.81 24.52 7.36
C ARG A 426 12.37 24.90 7.65
N GLN A 427 11.46 24.73 6.70
CA GLN A 427 10.03 25.02 6.91
C GLN A 427 9.44 24.19 8.03
N PHE A 428 9.69 22.87 8.08
CA PHE A 428 9.19 22.04 9.17
C PHE A 428 9.76 22.47 10.52
N LYS A 429 11.07 22.75 10.61
CA LYS A 429 11.69 23.25 11.84
C LYS A 429 11.07 24.56 12.34
N GLN A 430 10.63 25.42 11.45
CA GLN A 430 10.00 26.70 11.81
C GLN A 430 8.54 26.53 12.22
N LEU A 431 7.80 25.63 11.55
CA LEU A 431 6.35 25.54 11.69
C LEU A 431 5.92 24.52 12.75
N LEU A 432 6.57 23.36 12.84
CA LEU A 432 6.16 22.29 13.74
C LEU A 432 6.09 22.67 15.22
N PRO A 433 6.97 23.51 15.78
CA PRO A 433 6.84 23.96 17.16
C PRO A 433 5.52 24.68 17.45
N GLY A 434 4.95 25.38 16.46
CA GLY A 434 3.69 26.12 16.58
C GLY A 434 2.42 25.33 16.25
N VAL A 435 2.54 24.07 15.85
CA VAL A 435 1.40 23.19 15.59
C VAL A 435 0.86 22.69 16.93
N THR A 436 -0.39 23.01 17.26
CA THR A 436 -1.06 22.64 18.53
C THR A 436 -2.32 21.83 18.25
#